data_164de61419886c549297780b28b84e66
#
_entry.id   164de61419886c549297780b28b84e66
#
_cell.length_a   1.000
_cell.length_b   1.000
_cell.length_c   1.000
_cell.angle_alpha   90.00
_cell.angle_beta   90.00
_cell.angle_gamma   90.00
#
_symmetry.space_group_name_H-M   'P 1'
#
loop_
_entity.id
_entity.type
_entity.pdbx_description
1 polymer ?
#
loop_
_entity_poly.entity_id
_entity_poly.type
_entity_poly.pdbx_seq_one_letter_code
_entity_poly.pdbx_strand_id
1 'polypeptide(L)'
;MSEEAEVEPEELHALVERVPIGWTEVGYAGRTWGLTRADHARGGTTTLYAEELGGSSAVSANVWHTGGGDVLRPCEMPAGDVLAFLRGWTEAPRPDEA
;
A
#
# COMPACT_ATOMS: atom_id res chain seq x y z
N MET A 1 -20.39 -5.33 -9.70
CA MET A 1 -19.43 -4.22 -9.60
C MET A 1 -19.01 -4.03 -8.15
N SER A 2 -17.76 -3.89 -7.94
CA SER A 2 -17.23 -3.77 -6.58
C SER A 2 -16.84 -2.32 -6.31
N GLU A 3 -17.48 -1.72 -5.32
CA GLU A 3 -17.14 -0.35 -4.97
C GLU A 3 -15.87 -0.27 -4.15
N GLU A 4 -15.43 -1.39 -3.56
CA GLU A 4 -14.18 -1.38 -2.82
C GLU A 4 -12.98 -1.12 -3.71
N ALA A 5 -13.10 -1.40 -5.00
CA ALA A 5 -12.01 -1.21 -5.94
C ALA A 5 -11.91 0.22 -6.44
N GLU A 6 -12.87 1.06 -6.08
CA GLU A 6 -12.88 2.43 -6.59
C GLU A 6 -12.11 3.35 -5.68
N VAL A 7 -11.28 4.19 -6.28
CA VAL A 7 -10.51 5.17 -5.53
C VAL A 7 -10.34 6.38 -6.43
N GLU A 8 -10.57 7.56 -5.88
CA GLU A 8 -10.31 8.79 -6.60
C GLU A 8 -8.81 9.03 -6.70
N PRO A 9 -8.34 9.64 -7.78
CA PRO A 9 -6.89 9.88 -7.90
C PRO A 9 -6.31 10.68 -6.75
N GLU A 10 -7.05 11.62 -6.20
CA GLU A 10 -6.56 12.39 -5.07
C GLU A 10 -6.45 11.53 -3.81
N GLU A 11 -7.41 10.63 -3.61
CA GLU A 11 -7.34 9.73 -2.46
C GLU A 11 -6.17 8.77 -2.63
N LEU A 12 -6.00 8.23 -3.82
CA LEU A 12 -4.90 7.30 -4.07
C LEU A 12 -3.56 7.98 -3.81
N HIS A 13 -3.42 9.21 -4.28
CA HIS A 13 -2.19 9.96 -4.05
C HIS A 13 -1.92 10.11 -2.55
N ALA A 14 -2.95 10.48 -1.78
CA ALA A 14 -2.79 10.65 -0.34
C ALA A 14 -2.44 9.33 0.34
N LEU A 15 -3.04 8.22 -0.11
CA LEU A 15 -2.73 6.92 0.47
C LEU A 15 -1.27 6.54 0.22
N VAL A 16 -0.77 6.80 -0.99
CA VAL A 16 0.62 6.51 -1.32
C VAL A 16 1.56 7.39 -0.49
N GLU A 17 1.21 8.67 -0.33
CA GLU A 17 2.07 9.59 0.43
C GLU A 17 2.17 9.22 1.90
N ARG A 18 1.20 8.48 2.44
CA ARG A 18 1.30 7.99 3.81
C ARG A 18 2.42 6.95 3.98
N VAL A 19 2.81 6.28 2.91
CA VAL A 19 3.75 5.17 2.99
C VAL A 19 5.16 5.73 2.93
N PRO A 20 6.00 5.49 3.94
CA PRO A 20 7.40 5.95 3.88
C PRO A 20 8.14 5.22 2.77
N ILE A 21 9.09 5.92 2.15
CA ILE A 21 9.96 5.28 1.17
C ILE A 21 10.87 4.31 1.91
N GLY A 22 11.07 3.12 1.33
CA GLY A 22 11.87 2.08 1.94
C GLY A 22 10.99 1.08 2.66
N TRP A 23 11.58 0.35 3.58
CA TRP A 23 10.88 -0.71 4.32
C TRP A 23 10.46 -0.20 5.69
N THR A 24 9.23 -0.51 6.09
CA THR A 24 8.76 -0.16 7.42
C THR A 24 7.85 -1.28 7.93
N GLU A 25 7.85 -1.45 9.23
CA GLU A 25 7.00 -2.47 9.87
C GLU A 25 5.68 -1.81 10.27
N VAL A 26 4.57 -2.44 9.91
CA VAL A 26 3.24 -1.86 10.14
C VAL A 26 2.31 -2.92 10.68
N GLY A 27 1.17 -2.46 11.21
CA GLY A 27 0.10 -3.34 11.65
C GLY A 27 -1.06 -3.26 10.68
N TYR A 28 -1.67 -4.40 10.40
CA TYR A 28 -2.86 -4.45 9.57
C TYR A 28 -3.63 -5.73 9.90
N ALA A 29 -4.93 -5.59 10.10
CA ALA A 29 -5.83 -6.73 10.35
C ALA A 29 -5.36 -7.60 11.52
N GLY A 30 -4.80 -6.96 12.54
CA GLY A 30 -4.34 -7.67 13.74
C GLY A 30 -3.02 -8.40 13.57
N ARG A 31 -2.31 -8.17 12.47
CA ARG A 31 -1.06 -8.85 12.17
C ARG A 31 0.02 -7.83 11.90
N THR A 32 1.26 -8.27 11.92
CA THR A 32 2.41 -7.43 11.62
C THR A 32 2.85 -7.69 10.18
N TRP A 33 3.15 -6.61 9.45
CA TRP A 33 3.50 -6.67 8.04
C TRP A 33 4.75 -5.86 7.80
N GLY A 34 5.52 -6.26 6.80
CA GLY A 34 6.62 -5.45 6.30
C GLY A 34 6.15 -4.75 5.04
N LEU A 35 6.17 -3.42 5.06
CA LEU A 35 5.65 -2.60 3.95
C LEU A 35 6.81 -1.88 3.29
N THR A 36 6.91 -2.03 1.98
CA THR A 36 7.99 -1.42 1.21
C THR A 36 7.40 -0.50 0.15
N ARG A 37 7.96 0.69 0.04
CA ARG A 37 7.66 1.61 -1.05
C ARG A 37 8.94 1.95 -1.79
N ALA A 38 8.91 1.83 -3.11
CA ALA A 38 10.02 2.23 -3.95
C ALA A 38 9.49 3.05 -5.10
N ASP A 39 10.10 4.21 -5.32
CA ASP A 39 9.72 5.08 -6.42
C ASP A 39 10.70 4.86 -7.57
N HIS A 40 10.16 4.82 -8.80
CA HIS A 40 10.94 4.53 -10.00
C HIS A 40 10.63 5.54 -11.08
N ALA A 41 11.45 5.52 -12.13
CA ALA A 41 11.20 6.32 -13.33
C ALA A 41 11.06 7.80 -13.00
N ARG A 42 11.94 8.29 -12.11
CA ARG A 42 11.94 9.71 -11.71
C ARG A 42 10.61 10.13 -11.14
N GLY A 43 9.99 9.24 -10.37
CA GLY A 43 8.71 9.55 -9.74
C GLY A 43 7.52 9.22 -10.58
N GLY A 44 7.71 8.58 -11.75
CA GLY A 44 6.57 8.21 -12.59
C GLY A 44 5.84 6.96 -12.14
N THR A 45 6.47 6.14 -11.30
CA THR A 45 5.87 4.90 -10.82
C THR A 45 6.30 4.65 -9.39
N THR A 46 5.37 4.21 -8.56
CA THR A 46 5.66 3.74 -7.20
C THR A 46 5.29 2.28 -7.11
N THR A 47 6.21 1.47 -6.58
CA THR A 47 5.93 0.08 -6.27
C THR A 47 5.64 -0.05 -4.79
N LEU A 48 4.55 -0.74 -4.46
CA LEU A 48 4.14 -1.01 -3.09
C LEU A 48 4.11 -2.52 -2.90
N TYR A 49 4.74 -2.98 -1.82
CA TYR A 49 4.76 -4.39 -1.51
C TYR A 49 4.67 -4.56 0.00
N ALA A 50 3.73 -5.36 0.45
CA ALA A 50 3.60 -5.68 1.86
C ALA A 50 3.52 -7.17 2.02
N GLU A 51 4.22 -7.70 3.03
CA GLU A 51 4.14 -9.12 3.32
C GLU A 51 3.86 -9.31 4.79
N GLU A 52 3.00 -10.26 5.09
CA GLU A 52 2.66 -10.59 6.45
C GLU A 52 3.86 -11.29 7.08
N LEU A 53 4.39 -10.71 8.16
CA LEU A 53 5.56 -11.29 8.83
C LEU A 53 5.09 -12.48 9.65
N GLY A 54 5.72 -13.63 9.40
CA GLY A 54 5.31 -14.86 10.06
C GLY A 54 4.12 -15.54 9.43
N GLY A 55 3.64 -15.02 8.30
CA GLY A 55 2.52 -15.61 7.59
C GLY A 55 2.81 -15.72 6.11
N SER A 56 1.76 -15.89 5.30
CA SER A 56 1.93 -16.10 3.88
C SER A 56 1.18 -15.08 3.02
N SER A 57 0.51 -14.11 3.63
CA SER A 57 -0.24 -13.13 2.85
C SER A 57 0.64 -12.02 2.35
N ALA A 58 0.30 -11.48 1.18
CA ALA A 58 1.06 -10.38 0.60
C ALA A 58 0.12 -9.47 -0.17
N VAL A 59 0.50 -8.20 -0.26
CA VAL A 59 -0.19 -7.19 -1.05
C VAL A 59 0.85 -6.55 -1.96
N SER A 60 0.54 -6.44 -3.25
CA SER A 60 1.52 -5.93 -4.20
C SER A 60 0.81 -5.12 -5.28
N ALA A 61 1.36 -3.97 -5.59
CA ALA A 61 0.78 -3.11 -6.60
C ALA A 61 1.78 -2.08 -7.08
N ASN A 62 1.54 -1.58 -8.29
CA ASN A 62 2.22 -0.40 -8.79
C ASN A 62 1.24 0.74 -8.86
N VAL A 63 1.72 1.94 -8.63
CA VAL A 63 0.93 3.15 -8.79
C VAL A 63 1.61 4.01 -9.83
N TRP A 64 0.90 4.32 -10.91
CA TRP A 64 1.43 5.12 -12.01
C TRP A 64 1.00 6.56 -11.81
N HIS A 65 1.96 7.47 -11.79
CA HIS A 65 1.70 8.90 -11.60
C HIS A 65 1.62 9.54 -12.97
N THR A 66 0.40 9.75 -13.43
CA THR A 66 0.17 10.26 -14.77
C THR A 66 -0.32 11.70 -14.70
N GLY A 67 -0.34 12.38 -15.86
CA GLY A 67 -0.86 13.74 -15.91
C GLY A 67 -2.34 13.82 -15.58
N GLY A 68 -3.07 12.71 -15.72
CA GLY A 68 -4.48 12.66 -15.35
C GLY A 68 -4.73 12.20 -13.93
N GLY A 69 -3.66 11.94 -13.14
CA GLY A 69 -3.78 11.49 -11.77
C GLY A 69 -3.16 10.13 -11.56
N ASP A 70 -3.15 9.68 -10.33
CA ASP A 70 -2.55 8.40 -9.98
C ASP A 70 -3.47 7.27 -10.40
N VAL A 71 -2.86 6.18 -10.90
CA VAL A 71 -3.58 4.99 -11.37
C VAL A 71 -3.01 3.79 -10.64
N LEU A 72 -3.89 3.02 -10.00
CA LEU A 72 -3.50 1.82 -9.25
C LEU A 72 -3.48 0.61 -10.18
N ARG A 73 -2.38 -0.14 -10.15
CA ARG A 73 -2.21 -1.37 -10.92
C ARG A 73 -1.85 -2.50 -9.96
N PRO A 74 -2.84 -3.24 -9.46
CA PRO A 74 -2.56 -4.37 -8.57
C PRO A 74 -1.79 -5.47 -9.31
N CYS A 75 -0.98 -6.23 -8.58
CA CYS A 75 -0.22 -7.35 -9.13
C CYS A 75 -0.92 -8.63 -8.74
N GLU A 76 -1.71 -9.18 -9.66
CA GLU A 76 -2.32 -10.51 -9.52
C GLU A 76 -3.21 -10.62 -8.28
N MET A 77 -3.87 -9.52 -7.91
CA MET A 77 -4.82 -9.54 -6.80
C MET A 77 -5.87 -8.46 -7.02
N PRO A 78 -7.04 -8.58 -6.38
CA PRO A 78 -8.07 -7.57 -6.56
C PRO A 78 -7.63 -6.20 -6.04
N ALA A 79 -8.01 -5.15 -6.77
CA ALA A 79 -7.69 -3.79 -6.34
C ALA A 79 -8.28 -3.46 -4.98
N GLY A 80 -9.44 -4.04 -4.67
CA GLY A 80 -10.05 -3.80 -3.36
C GLY A 80 -9.19 -4.27 -2.21
N ASP A 81 -8.44 -5.36 -2.39
CA ASP A 81 -7.55 -5.83 -1.34
C ASP A 81 -6.39 -4.87 -1.12
N VAL A 82 -5.84 -4.33 -2.22
CA VAL A 82 -4.78 -3.34 -2.11
C VAL A 82 -5.28 -2.09 -1.40
N LEU A 83 -6.45 -1.59 -1.80
CA LEU A 83 -7.01 -0.38 -1.21
C LEU A 83 -7.35 -0.59 0.26
N ALA A 84 -7.88 -1.76 0.60
CA ALA A 84 -8.18 -2.04 2.01
C ALA A 84 -6.91 -1.97 2.85
N PHE A 85 -5.81 -2.52 2.34
CA PHE A 85 -4.54 -2.44 3.06
C PHE A 85 -4.08 -0.99 3.19
N LEU A 86 -4.09 -0.25 2.08
CA LEU A 86 -3.61 1.13 2.11
C LEU A 86 -4.43 2.02 3.02
N ARG A 87 -5.72 1.75 3.14
CA ARG A 87 -6.60 2.53 4.00
C ARG A 87 -6.50 2.12 5.46
N GLY A 88 -6.09 0.88 5.73
CA GLY A 88 -6.21 0.33 7.07
C GLY A 88 -4.94 0.11 7.85
N TRP A 89 -3.77 0.19 7.21
CA TRP A 89 -2.55 -0.08 7.96
C TRP A 89 -2.23 1.04 8.93
N THR A 90 -1.59 0.67 10.03
CA THR A 90 -1.15 1.61 11.05
C THR A 90 0.29 1.31 11.41
N GLU A 91 0.92 2.25 12.11
CA GLU A 91 2.28 2.01 12.57
C GLU A 91 2.28 0.83 13.55
N ALA A 92 3.31 -0.01 13.44
CA ALA A 92 3.42 -1.13 14.35
C ALA A 92 3.66 -0.61 15.77
N PRO A 93 3.08 -1.27 16.79
CA PRO A 93 3.33 -0.84 18.17
C PRO A 93 4.80 -0.99 18.51
N ARG A 94 5.29 -0.03 19.29
CA ARG A 94 6.66 -0.15 19.79
C ARG A 94 6.71 -1.16 20.92
N PRO A 95 7.84 -1.85 21.09
CA PRO A 95 7.92 -2.82 22.15
C PRO A 95 7.67 -2.23 23.54
N ASP A 96 8.06 -0.99 23.76
CA ASP A 96 7.89 -0.35 25.06
C ASP A 96 6.48 0.16 25.29
N GLU A 97 5.61 0.04 24.31
CA GLU A 97 4.20 0.45 24.43
C GLU A 97 3.28 -0.75 24.58
N ALA A 98 3.81 -1.93 24.50
CA ALA A 98 2.99 -3.14 24.52
C ALA A 98 2.43 -3.44 25.89
#